data_9771e1793ac26984bea9a832df973468
#
_entry.id   9771e1793ac26984bea9a832df973468
#
_cell.length_a   1.000
_cell.length_b   1.000
_cell.length_c   1.000
_cell.angle_alpha   90.00
_cell.angle_beta   90.00
_cell.angle_gamma   90.00
#
_symmetry.space_group_name_H-M   'P 1'
#
loop_
_entity.id
_entity.type
_entity.pdbx_description
1 polymer ?
#
loop_
_entity_poly.entity_id
_entity_poly.type
_entity_poly.pdbx_seq_one_letter_code
_entity_poly.pdbx_strand_id
1 'polypeptide(L)'
;IKYLRYQAIKFLKEEKKAKYKNADVASQALAKLMKTLLVKRIDSSFHAFKESLNRFTIATEAMTKMFANGTVYIAPNLNVNEYVMEEREDELLTKMIALQPTDPTIEICSADDFIAGFAEGLQRDFEILTELNKAWQKIEQDPKLDEFIRRLDTELLQKEINPAQKLVVFSESKETTTHIVKHLKAKGRNDVLEIHSDNRDKLKQT
;
A
#
# COMPACT_ATOMS: atom_id res chain seq x y z
N ILE A 1 -3.24 -3.75 15.26
CA ILE A 1 -2.33 -4.37 14.26
C ILE A 1 -0.90 -4.04 14.64
N LYS A 2 -0.06 -5.07 14.72
CA LYS A 2 1.36 -4.92 15.05
C LYS A 2 2.24 -4.90 13.79
N TYR A 3 1.69 -5.24 12.64
CA TYR A 3 2.40 -5.35 11.36
C TYR A 3 3.57 -6.33 11.42
N LEU A 4 3.38 -7.49 12.06
CA LEU A 4 4.43 -8.49 12.32
C LEU A 4 5.05 -9.05 11.05
N ARG A 5 4.28 -9.16 9.97
CA ARG A 5 4.81 -9.55 8.65
C ARG A 5 6.02 -8.70 8.23
N TYR A 6 6.00 -7.42 8.52
CA TYR A 6 7.08 -6.47 8.18
C TYR A 6 8.19 -6.43 9.22
N GLN A 7 8.00 -7.11 10.33
CA GLN A 7 8.95 -7.25 11.42
C GLN A 7 9.53 -8.67 11.55
N ALA A 8 9.32 -9.53 10.57
CA ALA A 8 9.67 -10.95 10.63
C ALA A 8 11.11 -11.19 11.09
N ILE A 9 12.09 -10.41 10.60
CA ILE A 9 13.51 -10.55 10.96
C ILE A 9 13.72 -10.39 12.47
N LYS A 10 12.99 -9.49 13.13
CA LYS A 10 13.07 -9.29 14.57
C LYS A 10 12.71 -10.56 15.38
N PHE A 11 11.88 -11.40 14.81
CA PHE A 11 11.38 -12.62 15.44
C PHE A 11 12.17 -13.87 15.07
N LEU A 12 13.26 -13.75 14.31
CA LEU A 12 14.20 -14.84 14.11
C LEU A 12 14.94 -15.19 15.41
N LYS A 13 15.29 -16.44 15.57
CA LYS A 13 16.20 -16.90 16.63
C LYS A 13 17.57 -16.20 16.51
N GLU A 14 18.25 -15.96 17.60
CA GLU A 14 19.48 -15.17 17.64
C GLU A 14 20.56 -15.69 16.68
N GLU A 15 20.70 -17.00 16.52
CA GLU A 15 21.64 -17.65 15.59
C GLU A 15 21.41 -17.23 14.13
N LYS A 16 20.16 -17.06 13.74
CA LYS A 16 19.78 -16.62 12.39
C LYS A 16 19.82 -15.10 12.26
N LYS A 17 19.34 -14.40 13.29
CA LYS A 17 19.27 -12.96 13.36
C LYS A 17 20.66 -12.30 13.30
N ALA A 18 21.70 -12.95 13.86
CA ALA A 18 23.07 -12.47 13.86
C ALA A 18 23.65 -12.20 12.46
N LYS A 19 23.07 -12.80 11.42
CA LYS A 19 23.46 -12.53 10.03
C LYS A 19 23.07 -11.11 9.56
N TYR A 20 22.06 -10.48 10.17
CA TYR A 20 21.44 -9.26 9.68
C TYR A 20 21.82 -8.08 10.58
N LYS A 21 22.74 -7.25 10.11
CA LYS A 21 23.08 -6.01 10.79
C LYS A 21 21.88 -5.08 10.81
N ASN A 22 21.58 -4.50 11.99
CA ASN A 22 20.48 -3.56 12.19
C ASN A 22 19.07 -4.12 11.88
N ALA A 23 18.89 -5.45 11.89
CA ALA A 23 17.61 -6.11 11.61
C ALA A 23 16.43 -5.54 12.40
N ASP A 24 16.62 -5.28 13.69
CA ASP A 24 15.58 -4.71 14.56
C ASP A 24 15.18 -3.30 14.12
N VAL A 25 16.17 -2.46 13.81
CA VAL A 25 15.95 -1.06 13.38
C VAL A 25 15.22 -1.04 12.03
N ALA A 26 15.71 -1.82 11.07
CA ALA A 26 15.10 -1.92 9.74
C ALA A 26 13.64 -2.44 9.81
N SER A 27 13.40 -3.48 10.62
CA SER A 27 12.07 -4.06 10.81
C SER A 27 11.09 -3.07 11.44
N GLN A 28 11.53 -2.32 12.46
CA GLN A 28 10.69 -1.30 13.10
C GLN A 28 10.40 -0.13 12.15
N ALA A 29 11.41 0.32 11.40
CA ALA A 29 11.24 1.37 10.40
C ALA A 29 10.21 0.96 9.33
N LEU A 30 10.31 -0.28 8.82
CA LEU A 30 9.39 -0.81 7.82
C LEU A 30 7.95 -0.91 8.36
N ALA A 31 7.75 -1.43 9.56
CA ALA A 31 6.42 -1.51 10.16
C ALA A 31 5.80 -0.12 10.38
N LYS A 32 6.61 0.87 10.83
CA LYS A 32 6.17 2.26 10.98
C LYS A 32 5.79 2.87 9.64
N LEU A 33 6.58 2.63 8.60
CA LEU A 33 6.30 3.10 7.25
C LEU A 33 4.99 2.52 6.74
N MET A 34 4.77 1.20 6.85
CA MET A 34 3.53 0.56 6.41
C MET A 34 2.29 1.14 7.11
N LYS A 35 2.40 1.44 8.41
CA LYS A 35 1.35 2.14 9.15
C LYS A 35 1.10 3.55 8.59
N THR A 36 2.17 4.31 8.33
CA THR A 36 2.07 5.66 7.77
C THR A 36 1.45 5.65 6.37
N LEU A 37 1.81 4.68 5.53
CA LEU A 37 1.22 4.51 4.20
C LEU A 37 -0.29 4.28 4.27
N LEU A 38 -0.77 3.43 5.18
CA LEU A 38 -2.22 3.23 5.34
C LEU A 38 -2.94 4.52 5.76
N VAL A 39 -2.33 5.32 6.63
CA VAL A 39 -2.90 6.63 7.03
C VAL A 39 -2.92 7.60 5.85
N LYS A 40 -1.84 7.70 5.09
CA LYS A 40 -1.80 8.51 3.86
C LYS A 40 -2.86 8.07 2.83
N ARG A 41 -3.11 6.75 2.72
CA ARG A 41 -4.10 6.22 1.79
C ARG A 41 -5.53 6.62 2.15
N ILE A 42 -5.91 6.55 3.44
CA ILE A 42 -7.24 6.99 3.87
C ILE A 42 -7.41 8.50 3.71
N ASP A 43 -6.33 9.26 3.91
CA ASP A 43 -6.33 10.70 3.66
C ASP A 43 -6.43 11.03 2.16
N SER A 44 -5.86 10.22 1.30
CA SER A 44 -5.98 10.37 -0.16
C SER A 44 -7.39 10.07 -0.66
N SER A 45 -7.89 8.85 -0.48
CA SER A 45 -9.27 8.45 -0.79
C SER A 45 -9.66 7.15 -0.08
N PHE A 46 -10.95 6.97 0.15
CA PHE A 46 -11.49 5.72 0.70
C PHE A 46 -11.22 4.54 -0.23
N HIS A 47 -11.26 4.77 -1.53
CA HIS A 47 -10.93 3.73 -2.52
C HIS A 47 -9.48 3.25 -2.39
N ALA A 48 -8.50 4.18 -2.40
CA ALA A 48 -7.08 3.84 -2.27
C ALA A 48 -6.79 3.13 -0.93
N PHE A 49 -7.47 3.52 0.14
CA PHE A 49 -7.35 2.85 1.43
C PHE A 49 -7.89 1.42 1.40
N LYS A 50 -9.07 1.19 0.83
CA LYS A 50 -9.67 -0.15 0.69
C LYS A 50 -8.76 -1.10 -0.11
N GLU A 51 -8.23 -0.62 -1.24
CA GLU A 51 -7.31 -1.39 -2.08
C GLU A 51 -6.04 -1.77 -1.31
N SER A 52 -5.45 -0.82 -0.58
CA SER A 52 -4.26 -1.07 0.23
C SER A 52 -4.54 -2.02 1.38
N LEU A 53 -5.67 -1.85 2.07
CA LEU A 53 -6.09 -2.71 3.16
C LEU A 53 -6.33 -4.15 2.69
N ASN A 54 -6.98 -4.32 1.54
CA ASN A 54 -7.18 -5.63 0.91
C ASN A 54 -5.83 -6.30 0.59
N ARG A 55 -4.90 -5.57 -0.04
CA ARG A 55 -3.55 -6.05 -0.31
C ARG A 55 -2.81 -6.48 0.95
N PHE A 56 -2.90 -5.70 2.03
CA PHE A 56 -2.27 -6.03 3.32
C PHE A 56 -2.86 -7.29 3.92
N THR A 57 -4.18 -7.47 3.84
CA THR A 57 -4.88 -8.66 4.31
C THR A 57 -4.39 -9.90 3.57
N ILE A 58 -4.42 -9.87 2.22
CA ILE A 58 -3.97 -10.97 1.37
C ILE A 58 -2.50 -11.33 1.64
N ALA A 59 -1.63 -10.33 1.75
CA ALA A 59 -0.21 -10.56 1.98
C ALA A 59 0.07 -11.15 3.37
N THR A 60 -0.70 -10.74 4.40
CA THR A 60 -0.57 -11.30 5.74
C THR A 60 -1.09 -12.74 5.79
N GLU A 61 -2.22 -13.02 5.13
CA GLU A 61 -2.74 -14.38 4.95
C GLU A 61 -1.71 -15.30 4.28
N ALA A 62 -1.10 -14.82 3.18
CA ALA A 62 -0.09 -15.58 2.48
C ALA A 62 1.09 -15.96 3.40
N MET A 63 1.59 -15.03 4.21
CA MET A 63 2.66 -15.31 5.16
C MET A 63 2.23 -16.27 6.27
N THR A 64 0.99 -16.15 6.76
CA THR A 64 0.43 -17.10 7.73
C THR A 64 0.39 -18.53 7.15
N LYS A 65 -0.04 -18.68 5.89
CA LYS A 65 -0.03 -19.98 5.19
C LYS A 65 1.38 -20.51 4.96
N MET A 66 2.33 -19.65 4.56
CA MET A 66 3.75 -20.02 4.41
C MET A 66 4.29 -20.53 5.73
N PHE A 67 4.03 -19.85 6.84
CA PHE A 67 4.47 -20.27 8.16
C PHE A 67 3.90 -21.65 8.55
N ALA A 68 2.60 -21.86 8.32
CA ALA A 68 1.95 -23.15 8.57
C ALA A 68 2.52 -24.29 7.72
N ASN A 69 3.04 -23.96 6.51
CA ASN A 69 3.70 -24.91 5.62
C ASN A 69 5.21 -25.09 5.93
N GLY A 70 5.70 -24.49 7.00
CA GLY A 70 7.08 -24.63 7.46
C GLY A 70 8.10 -23.76 6.75
N THR A 71 7.69 -22.86 5.82
CA THR A 71 8.60 -22.04 5.03
C THR A 71 8.13 -20.59 5.03
N VAL A 72 9.02 -19.65 5.28
CA VAL A 72 8.72 -18.22 5.37
C VAL A 72 9.69 -17.40 4.51
N TYR A 73 9.16 -16.49 3.72
CA TYR A 73 9.97 -15.55 2.93
C TYR A 73 10.13 -14.23 3.69
N ILE A 74 11.37 -13.79 3.82
CA ILE A 74 11.75 -12.51 4.42
C ILE A 74 12.59 -11.68 3.45
N ALA A 75 12.63 -10.38 3.63
CA ALA A 75 13.41 -9.45 2.81
C ALA A 75 14.42 -8.68 3.69
N PRO A 76 15.50 -9.35 4.17
CA PRO A 76 16.42 -8.75 5.13
C PRO A 76 17.29 -7.64 4.53
N ASN A 77 17.52 -7.69 3.22
CA ASN A 77 18.42 -6.78 2.50
C ASN A 77 17.66 -5.65 1.79
N LEU A 78 16.38 -5.47 2.07
CA LEU A 78 15.60 -4.42 1.45
C LEU A 78 15.97 -3.05 2.04
N ASN A 79 16.48 -2.16 1.18
CA ASN A 79 16.83 -0.81 1.59
C ASN A 79 15.61 0.10 1.65
N VAL A 80 14.88 0.05 2.77
CA VAL A 80 13.66 0.82 2.99
C VAL A 80 13.91 2.33 2.87
N ASN A 81 15.08 2.82 3.32
CA ASN A 81 15.39 4.24 3.30
C ASN A 81 15.53 4.80 1.87
N GLU A 82 16.06 4.01 0.94
CA GLU A 82 16.16 4.40 -0.47
C GLU A 82 14.78 4.68 -1.05
N TYR A 83 13.81 3.78 -0.83
CA TYR A 83 12.44 3.97 -1.32
C TYR A 83 11.77 5.20 -0.71
N VAL A 84 12.05 5.50 0.56
CA VAL A 84 11.49 6.69 1.23
C VAL A 84 12.13 7.97 0.70
N MET A 85 13.46 7.99 0.52
CA MET A 85 14.18 9.17 0.02
C MET A 85 13.86 9.51 -1.44
N GLU A 86 13.52 8.49 -2.23
CA GLU A 86 13.15 8.62 -3.65
C GLU A 86 11.63 8.76 -3.86
N GLU A 87 10.85 8.88 -2.79
CA GLU A 87 9.38 8.98 -2.84
C GLU A 87 8.72 7.79 -3.58
N ARG A 88 9.30 6.58 -3.44
CA ARG A 88 8.89 5.33 -4.11
C ARG A 88 8.20 4.35 -3.16
N GLU A 89 7.47 4.84 -2.17
CA GLU A 89 6.82 4.02 -1.16
C GLU A 89 5.78 3.04 -1.76
N ASP A 90 5.18 3.39 -2.89
CA ASP A 90 4.24 2.52 -3.59
C ASP A 90 4.93 1.30 -4.22
N GLU A 91 6.13 1.48 -4.75
CA GLU A 91 6.94 0.37 -5.25
C GLU A 91 7.39 -0.53 -4.11
N LEU A 92 7.81 0.07 -2.99
CA LEU A 92 8.16 -0.69 -1.79
C LEU A 92 6.97 -1.52 -1.30
N LEU A 93 5.80 -0.92 -1.23
CA LEU A 93 4.57 -1.61 -0.83
C LEU A 93 4.27 -2.77 -1.76
N THR A 94 4.33 -2.56 -3.07
CA THR A 94 4.11 -3.59 -4.09
C THR A 94 5.10 -4.74 -3.93
N LYS A 95 6.37 -4.43 -3.77
CA LYS A 95 7.43 -5.41 -3.57
C LYS A 95 7.23 -6.24 -2.29
N MET A 96 6.90 -5.56 -1.19
CA MET A 96 6.65 -6.22 0.10
C MET A 96 5.39 -7.10 0.10
N ILE A 97 4.40 -6.79 -0.73
CA ILE A 97 3.20 -7.62 -0.88
C ILE A 97 3.51 -8.87 -1.71
N ALA A 98 4.26 -8.72 -2.79
CA ALA A 98 4.51 -9.74 -3.79
C ALA A 98 5.83 -10.50 -3.57
N LEU A 99 6.29 -10.71 -2.32
CA LEU A 99 7.54 -11.43 -2.05
C LEU A 99 7.66 -12.72 -2.88
N GLN A 100 8.57 -12.72 -3.85
CA GLN A 100 8.79 -13.83 -4.75
C GLN A 100 10.12 -14.53 -4.43
N PRO A 101 10.19 -15.87 -4.45
CA PRO A 101 11.41 -16.61 -4.16
C PRO A 101 12.57 -16.28 -5.12
N THR A 102 12.24 -15.78 -6.32
CA THR A 102 13.21 -15.41 -7.35
C THR A 102 13.83 -14.02 -7.15
N ASP A 103 13.33 -13.21 -6.22
CA ASP A 103 13.91 -11.90 -5.89
C ASP A 103 15.20 -12.12 -5.06
N PRO A 104 16.36 -11.62 -5.51
CA PRO A 104 17.65 -11.79 -4.82
C PRO A 104 17.69 -11.09 -3.44
N THR A 105 16.75 -10.23 -3.14
CA THR A 105 16.63 -9.56 -1.82
C THR A 105 15.87 -10.41 -0.81
N ILE A 106 15.33 -11.57 -1.21
CA ILE A 106 14.52 -12.44 -0.36
C ILE A 106 15.34 -13.64 0.11
N GLU A 107 15.18 -13.96 1.37
CA GLU A 107 15.68 -15.21 1.96
C GLU A 107 14.52 -16.12 2.36
N ILE A 108 14.77 -17.41 2.25
CA ILE A 108 13.84 -18.47 2.65
C ILE A 108 14.29 -18.98 4.03
N CYS A 109 13.39 -18.85 5.01
CA CYS A 109 13.59 -19.33 6.37
C CYS A 109 12.67 -20.50 6.66
N SER A 110 13.07 -21.40 7.56
CA SER A 110 12.18 -22.36 8.17
C SER A 110 11.26 -21.67 9.19
N ALA A 111 10.04 -22.14 9.35
CA ALA A 111 9.17 -21.70 10.45
C ALA A 111 9.85 -21.91 11.82
N ASP A 112 10.67 -22.97 11.96
CA ASP A 112 11.43 -23.27 13.16
C ASP A 112 12.55 -22.26 13.48
N ASP A 113 12.91 -21.40 12.52
CA ASP A 113 13.89 -20.33 12.74
C ASP A 113 13.32 -19.14 13.54
N PHE A 114 12.01 -19.13 13.78
CA PHE A 114 11.33 -18.06 14.50
C PHE A 114 11.13 -18.37 15.98
N ILE A 115 11.14 -17.33 16.82
CA ILE A 115 10.83 -17.47 18.25
C ILE A 115 9.33 -17.64 18.47
N ALA A 116 8.96 -18.22 19.60
CA ALA A 116 7.56 -18.37 20.00
C ALA A 116 6.83 -17.03 20.00
N GLY A 117 5.53 -17.04 19.67
CA GLY A 117 4.65 -15.89 19.63
C GLY A 117 4.62 -15.15 18.29
N PHE A 118 5.52 -15.48 17.33
CA PHE A 118 5.46 -14.87 16.00
C PHE A 118 4.24 -15.36 15.21
N ALA A 119 4.00 -16.67 15.17
CA ALA A 119 2.87 -17.26 14.45
C ALA A 119 1.52 -16.76 14.99
N GLU A 120 1.35 -16.79 16.31
CA GLU A 120 0.13 -16.33 16.98
C GLU A 120 -0.11 -14.85 16.75
N GLY A 121 0.96 -14.06 16.79
CA GLY A 121 0.89 -12.64 16.53
C GLY A 121 0.55 -12.30 15.06
N LEU A 122 1.11 -13.07 14.12
CA LEU A 122 0.82 -12.95 12.69
C LEU A 122 -0.64 -13.33 12.39
N GLN A 123 -1.13 -14.41 12.99
CA GLN A 123 -2.52 -14.85 12.89
C GLN A 123 -3.47 -13.78 13.44
N ARG A 124 -3.14 -13.17 14.57
CA ARG A 124 -3.93 -12.08 15.16
C ARG A 124 -3.95 -10.82 14.27
N ASP A 125 -2.81 -10.46 13.67
CA ASP A 125 -2.76 -9.35 12.71
C ASP A 125 -3.65 -9.66 11.49
N PHE A 126 -3.65 -10.89 10.99
CA PHE A 126 -4.51 -11.32 9.87
C PHE A 126 -6.00 -11.23 10.23
N GLU A 127 -6.40 -11.68 11.41
CA GLU A 127 -7.79 -11.60 11.88
C GLU A 127 -8.28 -10.15 11.94
N ILE A 128 -7.50 -9.27 12.58
CA ILE A 128 -7.82 -7.84 12.68
C ILE A 128 -7.91 -7.18 11.29
N LEU A 129 -6.96 -7.48 10.40
CA LEU A 129 -6.97 -6.96 9.02
C LEU A 129 -8.20 -7.45 8.26
N THR A 130 -8.58 -8.72 8.44
CA THR A 130 -9.76 -9.30 7.78
C THR A 130 -11.05 -8.63 8.24
N GLU A 131 -11.22 -8.42 9.55
CA GLU A 131 -12.38 -7.74 10.11
C GLU A 131 -12.45 -6.29 9.62
N LEU A 132 -11.33 -5.58 9.66
CA LEU A 132 -11.23 -4.22 9.21
C LEU A 132 -11.53 -4.10 7.70
N ASN A 133 -10.97 -4.98 6.89
CA ASN A 133 -11.23 -5.02 5.45
C ASN A 133 -12.73 -5.28 5.17
N LYS A 134 -13.33 -6.26 5.83
CA LYS A 134 -14.77 -6.53 5.69
C LYS A 134 -15.64 -5.32 6.10
N ALA A 135 -15.27 -4.61 7.16
CA ALA A 135 -15.98 -3.42 7.59
C ALA A 135 -15.89 -2.28 6.56
N TRP A 136 -14.69 -2.03 6.03
CA TRP A 136 -14.46 -0.98 5.04
C TRP A 136 -15.09 -1.28 3.68
N GLN A 137 -15.16 -2.55 3.25
CA GLN A 137 -15.84 -2.91 1.99
C GLN A 137 -17.34 -2.58 1.99
N LYS A 138 -17.97 -2.49 3.15
CA LYS A 138 -19.38 -2.09 3.29
C LYS A 138 -19.62 -0.59 3.12
N ILE A 139 -18.57 0.23 3.17
CA ILE A 139 -18.68 1.69 3.00
C ILE A 139 -18.71 1.96 1.50
N GLU A 140 -19.88 2.33 0.96
CA GLU A 140 -20.05 2.58 -0.48
C GLU A 140 -19.70 4.02 -0.86
N GLN A 141 -19.92 4.96 0.04
CA GLN A 141 -19.70 6.39 -0.20
C GLN A 141 -18.23 6.77 0.00
N ASP A 142 -17.72 7.66 -0.85
CA ASP A 142 -16.45 8.36 -0.68
C ASP A 142 -16.77 9.87 -0.54
N PRO A 143 -16.94 10.41 0.67
CA PRO A 143 -17.34 11.80 0.89
C PRO A 143 -16.38 12.82 0.26
N LYS A 144 -15.08 12.47 0.15
CA LYS A 144 -14.07 13.33 -0.47
C LYS A 144 -14.26 13.40 -1.98
N LEU A 145 -14.53 12.27 -2.62
CA LEU A 145 -14.84 12.22 -4.05
C LEU A 145 -16.16 12.91 -4.35
N ASP A 146 -17.20 12.65 -3.54
CA ASP A 146 -18.52 13.26 -3.71
C ASP A 146 -18.45 14.79 -3.63
N GLU A 147 -17.73 15.31 -2.63
CA GLU A 147 -17.53 16.75 -2.45
C GLU A 147 -16.69 17.35 -3.57
N PHE A 148 -15.63 16.65 -4.02
CA PHE A 148 -14.83 17.10 -5.15
C PHE A 148 -15.67 17.21 -6.43
N ILE A 149 -16.48 16.20 -6.75
CA ILE A 149 -17.35 16.20 -7.93
C ILE A 149 -18.40 17.31 -7.83
N ARG A 150 -19.01 17.50 -6.67
CA ARG A 150 -19.94 18.59 -6.44
C ARG A 150 -19.31 19.96 -6.71
N ARG A 151 -18.12 20.19 -6.18
CA ARG A 151 -17.40 21.47 -6.36
C ARG A 151 -16.92 21.68 -7.78
N LEU A 152 -16.61 20.64 -8.54
CA LEU A 152 -16.26 20.77 -9.96
C LEU A 152 -17.35 21.52 -10.71
N ASP A 153 -18.62 21.12 -10.51
CA ASP A 153 -19.75 21.67 -11.26
C ASP A 153 -20.24 23.02 -10.74
N THR A 154 -20.12 23.26 -9.43
CA THR A 154 -20.68 24.45 -8.78
C THR A 154 -19.68 25.57 -8.53
N GLU A 155 -18.36 25.28 -8.58
CA GLU A 155 -17.34 26.25 -8.17
C GLU A 155 -16.10 26.20 -9.08
N LEU A 156 -15.36 25.06 -9.09
CA LEU A 156 -14.00 24.98 -9.62
C LEU A 156 -13.86 25.26 -11.13
N LEU A 157 -14.91 25.00 -11.91
CA LEU A 157 -14.95 25.22 -13.36
C LEU A 157 -15.86 26.40 -13.75
N GLN A 158 -16.34 27.19 -12.80
CA GLN A 158 -17.10 28.40 -13.12
C GLN A 158 -16.18 29.46 -13.76
N LYS A 159 -16.62 30.11 -14.83
CA LYS A 159 -15.82 31.09 -15.59
C LYS A 159 -15.35 32.27 -14.75
N GLU A 160 -16.14 32.65 -13.77
CA GLU A 160 -15.86 33.76 -12.85
C GLU A 160 -14.64 33.44 -11.95
N ILE A 161 -14.44 32.16 -11.61
CA ILE A 161 -13.35 31.68 -10.74
C ILE A 161 -12.19 31.15 -11.58
N ASN A 162 -12.52 30.42 -12.62
CA ASN A 162 -11.58 29.75 -13.51
C ASN A 162 -11.90 30.06 -14.99
N PRO A 163 -11.47 31.22 -15.53
CA PRO A 163 -11.79 31.64 -16.91
C PRO A 163 -11.37 30.60 -17.96
N ALA A 164 -10.29 29.86 -17.72
CA ALA A 164 -9.79 28.81 -18.61
C ALA A 164 -10.63 27.54 -18.55
N GLN A 165 -11.44 27.35 -17.52
CA GLN A 165 -12.20 26.12 -17.23
C GLN A 165 -11.32 24.87 -17.27
N LYS A 166 -10.07 25.00 -16.84
CA LYS A 166 -9.09 23.90 -16.77
C LYS A 166 -8.66 23.68 -15.32
N LEU A 167 -8.55 22.42 -14.93
CA LEU A 167 -8.12 22.02 -13.59
C LEU A 167 -7.08 20.93 -13.68
N VAL A 168 -6.03 21.03 -12.88
CA VAL A 168 -5.04 19.98 -12.68
C VAL A 168 -5.18 19.47 -11.25
N VAL A 169 -5.37 18.16 -11.10
CA VAL A 169 -5.51 17.50 -9.80
C VAL A 169 -4.31 16.59 -9.60
N PHE A 170 -3.60 16.78 -8.51
CA PHE A 170 -2.47 15.93 -8.12
C PHE A 170 -2.89 14.97 -7.01
N SER A 171 -2.38 13.74 -7.06
CA SER A 171 -2.54 12.76 -6.00
C SER A 171 -1.26 11.94 -5.86
N GLU A 172 -0.91 11.58 -4.64
CA GLU A 172 0.18 10.65 -4.35
C GLU A 172 -0.16 9.20 -4.73
N SER A 173 -1.43 8.92 -5.01
CA SER A 173 -1.92 7.57 -5.29
C SER A 173 -2.51 7.46 -6.68
N LYS A 174 -1.93 6.57 -7.50
CA LYS A 174 -2.47 6.19 -8.81
C LYS A 174 -3.90 5.67 -8.69
N GLU A 175 -4.20 4.87 -7.68
CA GLU A 175 -5.54 4.34 -7.44
C GLU A 175 -6.56 5.47 -7.25
N THR A 176 -6.17 6.55 -6.58
CA THR A 176 -7.03 7.74 -6.41
C THR A 176 -7.28 8.43 -7.74
N THR A 177 -6.25 8.68 -8.56
CA THR A 177 -6.43 9.33 -9.87
C THR A 177 -7.30 8.50 -10.80
N THR A 178 -7.03 7.21 -10.91
CA THR A 178 -7.83 6.27 -11.71
C THR A 178 -9.29 6.22 -11.24
N HIS A 179 -9.51 6.21 -9.92
CA HIS A 179 -10.84 6.22 -9.33
C HIS A 179 -11.62 7.49 -9.67
N ILE A 180 -11.00 8.68 -9.52
CA ILE A 180 -11.59 9.98 -9.89
C ILE A 180 -11.94 9.98 -11.38
N VAL A 181 -11.02 9.62 -12.26
CA VAL A 181 -11.24 9.60 -13.72
C VAL A 181 -12.40 8.68 -14.10
N LYS A 182 -12.46 7.49 -13.50
CA LYS A 182 -13.56 6.54 -13.72
C LYS A 182 -14.92 7.17 -13.37
N HIS A 183 -15.01 7.86 -12.24
CA HIS A 183 -16.26 8.49 -11.80
C HIS A 183 -16.64 9.69 -12.65
N LEU A 184 -15.68 10.51 -13.08
CA LEU A 184 -15.92 11.64 -13.98
C LEU A 184 -16.43 11.15 -15.33
N LYS A 185 -15.81 10.13 -15.91
CA LYS A 185 -16.27 9.51 -17.19
C LYS A 185 -17.65 8.91 -17.05
N ALA A 186 -17.97 8.23 -15.95
CA ALA A 186 -19.29 7.67 -15.69
C ALA A 186 -20.39 8.77 -15.60
N LYS A 187 -19.99 10.00 -15.25
CA LYS A 187 -20.87 11.18 -15.27
C LYS A 187 -20.87 11.94 -16.60
N GLY A 188 -20.30 11.36 -17.66
CA GLY A 188 -20.30 11.91 -19.01
C GLY A 188 -19.16 12.90 -19.29
N ARG A 189 -18.23 13.14 -18.36
CA ARG A 189 -17.05 13.98 -18.61
C ARG A 189 -15.98 13.16 -19.34
N ASN A 190 -15.87 13.37 -20.64
CA ASN A 190 -14.88 12.69 -21.49
C ASN A 190 -13.62 13.57 -21.75
N ASP A 191 -13.60 14.78 -21.28
CA ASP A 191 -12.53 15.77 -21.37
C ASP A 191 -11.47 15.62 -20.26
N VAL A 192 -11.36 14.44 -19.68
CA VAL A 192 -10.46 14.14 -18.56
C VAL A 192 -9.25 13.36 -19.06
N LEU A 193 -8.05 13.88 -18.80
CA LEU A 193 -6.77 13.23 -19.06
C LEU A 193 -6.19 12.69 -17.76
N GLU A 194 -5.89 11.39 -17.73
CA GLU A 194 -5.15 10.75 -16.63
C GLU A 194 -3.67 10.61 -17.00
N ILE A 195 -2.78 11.10 -16.12
CA ILE A 195 -1.33 10.99 -16.30
C ILE A 195 -0.73 10.35 -15.04
N HIS A 196 0.04 9.29 -15.24
CA HIS A 196 0.82 8.62 -14.20
C HIS A 196 2.11 8.03 -14.78
N SER A 197 2.99 7.46 -13.95
CA SER A 197 4.29 6.92 -14.37
C SER A 197 4.20 5.96 -15.56
N ASP A 198 3.19 5.10 -15.60
CA ASP A 198 3.07 4.03 -16.59
C ASP A 198 2.57 4.51 -17.96
N ASN A 199 1.93 5.68 -18.04
CA ASN A 199 1.35 6.19 -19.29
C ASN A 199 1.97 7.51 -19.79
N ARG A 200 2.75 8.21 -18.94
CA ARG A 200 3.33 9.52 -19.24
C ARG A 200 4.11 9.57 -20.55
N ASP A 201 4.93 8.54 -20.80
CA ASP A 201 5.81 8.55 -21.98
C ASP A 201 5.04 8.23 -23.28
N LYS A 202 3.96 7.49 -23.19
CA LYS A 202 3.04 7.26 -24.32
C LYS A 202 2.29 8.52 -24.71
N LEU A 203 1.88 9.32 -23.73
CA LEU A 203 1.14 10.57 -23.94
C LEU A 203 2.01 11.71 -24.49
N LYS A 204 3.34 11.65 -24.34
CA LYS A 204 4.26 12.63 -24.95
C LYS A 204 4.43 12.45 -26.48
N GLN A 205 4.03 11.30 -27.01
CA GLN A 205 4.18 10.94 -28.41
C GLN A 205 2.92 11.26 -29.25
N THR A 206 1.86 11.74 -28.60
CA THR A 206 0.59 12.17 -29.22
C THR A 206 0.46 13.68 -29.17
#